data_d86073b8aa0a5e7e7b92e47dcfdb7d96
#
_entry.id   d86073b8aa0a5e7e7b92e47dcfdb7d96
#
_cell.length_a   1.000
_cell.length_b   1.000
_cell.length_c   1.000
_cell.angle_alpha   90.00
_cell.angle_beta   90.00
_cell.angle_gamma   90.00
#
_symmetry.space_group_name_H-M   'P 1'
#
loop_
_entity.id
_entity.type
_entity.pdbx_description
1 polymer ?
#
loop_
_entity_poly.entity_id
_entity_poly.type
_entity_poly.pdbx_seq_one_letter_code
_entity_poly.pdbx_strand_id
1 'polypeptide(L)'
;SDVLRRLGVSGDAGAALSGFTRDASDAAERAKRQFTELVEDTQVVMRESEYTRKQFWAEASRTDSAAWRASSANYRERMSRDLIGKLPPATLPANTRSRLYCETPDYIGYEVRLDVYPDVFAQGILLVPRGAEGRQPRPVVVCQHGLEGRPRDLAHPEVQNDAYHKYACRLAERGFVTFSPQNPY
;
A
#
# COMPACT_ATOMS: atom_id res chain seq x y z
N SER A 1 21.10 11.40 -34.52
CA SER A 1 21.41 11.12 -33.11
C SER A 1 21.38 9.62 -32.86
N ASP A 2 22.23 9.09 -31.99
CA ASP A 2 22.35 7.66 -31.69
C ASP A 2 21.03 7.00 -31.19
N VAL A 3 20.12 7.77 -30.62
CA VAL A 3 18.80 7.29 -30.15
C VAL A 3 17.94 6.87 -31.33
N LEU A 4 17.86 7.67 -32.40
CA LEU A 4 17.05 7.34 -33.57
C LEU A 4 17.59 6.13 -34.33
N ARG A 5 18.93 5.98 -34.39
CA ARG A 5 19.57 4.82 -34.98
C ARG A 5 19.25 3.52 -34.21
N ARG A 6 19.21 3.58 -32.88
CA ARG A 6 18.82 2.43 -32.01
C ARG A 6 17.35 2.03 -32.14
N LEU A 7 16.50 2.98 -32.54
CA LEU A 7 15.06 2.75 -32.80
C LEU A 7 14.78 2.31 -34.25
N GLY A 8 15.83 2.06 -35.08
CA GLY A 8 15.67 1.63 -36.47
C GLY A 8 15.12 2.73 -37.39
N VAL A 9 15.14 3.99 -36.95
CA VAL A 9 14.74 5.14 -37.77
C VAL A 9 15.93 5.63 -38.58
N SER A 10 15.99 5.25 -39.87
CA SER A 10 16.92 5.78 -40.82
C SER A 10 16.27 6.95 -41.58
N GLY A 11 16.73 8.12 -41.37
CA GLY A 11 16.33 9.34 -42.09
C GLY A 11 17.29 10.47 -41.80
N ASP A 12 17.55 11.27 -42.80
CA ASP A 12 18.31 12.49 -42.63
C ASP A 12 17.50 13.44 -41.73
N ALA A 13 18.14 14.01 -40.72
CA ALA A 13 17.50 15.05 -39.93
C ALA A 13 17.17 16.18 -40.87
N GLY A 14 15.92 16.30 -41.29
CA GLY A 14 15.45 17.41 -42.09
C GLY A 14 15.87 18.73 -41.49
N ALA A 15 16.05 19.76 -42.32
CA ALA A 15 16.42 21.09 -41.88
C ALA A 15 15.64 21.47 -40.64
N ALA A 16 16.31 21.95 -39.61
CA ALA A 16 15.66 22.45 -38.39
C ALA A 16 14.51 23.38 -38.83
N LEU A 17 13.29 23.09 -38.34
CA LEU A 17 12.13 23.92 -38.60
C LEU A 17 12.45 25.33 -38.12
N SER A 18 12.96 26.17 -39.07
CA SER A 18 13.21 27.58 -38.83
C SER A 18 11.86 28.24 -38.63
N GLY A 19 11.60 28.78 -37.45
CA GLY A 19 10.39 29.51 -37.15
C GLY A 19 9.50 28.88 -36.04
N PHE A 20 9.85 27.75 -35.51
CA PHE A 20 9.19 27.25 -34.28
C PHE A 20 9.82 27.95 -33.06
N THR A 21 9.56 29.23 -32.92
CA THR A 21 9.74 29.89 -31.63
C THR A 21 8.61 29.42 -30.74
N ARG A 22 8.93 28.51 -29.83
CA ARG A 22 8.06 28.30 -28.68
C ARG A 22 7.94 29.65 -28.00
N ASP A 23 6.80 30.29 -28.16
CA ASP A 23 6.48 31.44 -27.35
C ASP A 23 6.43 30.96 -25.91
N ALA A 24 7.52 31.13 -25.20
CA ALA A 24 7.64 30.82 -23.80
C ALA A 24 7.02 31.92 -22.93
N SER A 25 6.29 32.86 -23.58
CA SER A 25 5.60 33.92 -22.91
C SER A 25 4.67 33.33 -21.88
N ASP A 26 4.96 33.67 -20.66
CA ASP A 26 4.14 33.47 -19.48
C ASP A 26 3.88 32.01 -19.06
N ALA A 27 4.95 31.29 -18.71
CA ALA A 27 4.85 29.97 -18.10
C ALA A 27 4.03 30.02 -16.79
N ALA A 28 4.08 31.14 -16.07
CA ALA A 28 3.34 31.32 -14.82
C ALA A 28 1.83 31.45 -15.07
N GLU A 29 1.42 32.25 -16.05
CA GLU A 29 0.01 32.40 -16.42
C GLU A 29 -0.56 31.08 -16.98
N ARG A 30 0.23 30.36 -17.78
CA ARG A 30 -0.19 29.04 -18.27
C ARG A 30 -0.37 28.05 -17.12
N ALA A 31 0.55 27.98 -16.19
CA ALA A 31 0.45 27.10 -15.02
C ALA A 31 -0.76 27.46 -14.16
N LYS A 32 -0.99 28.75 -13.92
CA LYS A 32 -2.14 29.24 -13.17
C LYS A 32 -3.47 28.87 -13.89
N ARG A 33 -3.55 29.06 -15.19
CA ARG A 33 -4.74 28.68 -15.97
C ARG A 33 -4.98 27.17 -15.89
N GLN A 34 -3.96 26.35 -16.13
CA GLN A 34 -4.08 24.89 -16.04
C GLN A 34 -4.52 24.43 -14.66
N PHE A 35 -4.00 25.06 -13.60
CA PHE A 35 -4.43 24.75 -12.23
C PHE A 35 -5.89 25.12 -12.01
N THR A 36 -6.32 26.31 -12.47
CA THR A 36 -7.72 26.77 -12.36
C THR A 36 -8.67 25.82 -13.11
N GLU A 37 -8.34 25.49 -14.35
CA GLU A 37 -9.12 24.56 -15.18
C GLU A 37 -9.22 23.16 -14.50
N LEU A 38 -8.13 22.65 -13.92
CA LEU A 38 -8.13 21.40 -13.18
C LEU A 38 -9.02 21.46 -11.93
N VAL A 39 -8.99 22.55 -11.19
CA VAL A 39 -9.87 22.77 -10.04
C VAL A 39 -11.34 22.77 -10.46
N GLU A 40 -11.67 23.51 -11.51
CA GLU A 40 -13.05 23.61 -12.05
C GLU A 40 -13.56 22.25 -12.51
N ASP A 41 -12.77 21.51 -13.31
CA ASP A 41 -13.10 20.15 -13.77
C ASP A 41 -13.29 19.20 -12.59
N THR A 42 -12.39 19.23 -11.62
CA THR A 42 -12.48 18.40 -10.39
C THR A 42 -13.78 18.70 -9.63
N GLN A 43 -14.20 19.96 -9.53
CA GLN A 43 -15.47 20.33 -8.89
C GLN A 43 -16.69 19.78 -9.67
N VAL A 44 -16.64 19.76 -11.00
CA VAL A 44 -17.68 19.12 -11.82
C VAL A 44 -17.72 17.61 -11.54
N VAL A 45 -16.58 16.93 -11.63
CA VAL A 45 -16.46 15.48 -11.35
C VAL A 45 -16.96 15.14 -9.94
N MET A 46 -16.64 15.96 -8.95
CA MET A 46 -17.13 15.76 -7.58
C MET A 46 -18.64 15.85 -7.47
N ARG A 47 -19.27 16.86 -8.09
CA ARG A 47 -20.74 17.00 -8.10
C ARG A 47 -21.42 15.83 -8.81
N GLU A 48 -20.89 15.39 -9.93
CA GLU A 48 -21.44 14.27 -10.71
C GLU A 48 -21.13 12.90 -10.10
N SER A 49 -20.12 12.81 -9.23
CA SER A 49 -19.68 11.55 -8.64
C SER A 49 -20.76 10.87 -7.80
N GLU A 50 -21.68 11.62 -7.20
CA GLU A 50 -22.81 11.06 -6.44
C GLU A 50 -23.72 10.22 -7.33
N TYR A 51 -24.04 10.74 -8.51
CA TYR A 51 -24.86 10.04 -9.51
C TYR A 51 -24.16 8.77 -10.02
N THR A 52 -22.88 8.89 -10.39
CA THR A 52 -22.06 7.76 -10.84
C THR A 52 -21.94 6.69 -9.76
N ARG A 53 -21.71 7.10 -8.50
CA ARG A 53 -21.63 6.16 -7.36
C ARG A 53 -22.97 5.48 -7.07
N LYS A 54 -24.07 6.20 -7.19
CA LYS A 54 -25.40 5.62 -7.02
C LYS A 54 -25.67 4.53 -8.06
N GLN A 55 -25.32 4.77 -9.32
CA GLN A 55 -25.42 3.74 -10.36
C GLN A 55 -24.48 2.57 -10.10
N PHE A 56 -23.22 2.85 -9.75
CA PHE A 56 -22.23 1.81 -9.45
C PHE A 56 -22.69 0.86 -8.35
N TRP A 57 -23.31 1.39 -7.29
CA TRP A 57 -23.78 0.60 -6.14
C TRP A 57 -25.23 0.14 -6.25
N ALA A 58 -25.87 0.28 -7.40
CA ALA A 58 -27.32 0.01 -7.56
C ALA A 58 -27.70 -1.45 -7.24
N GLU A 59 -26.82 -2.40 -7.49
CA GLU A 59 -27.04 -3.82 -7.21
C GLU A 59 -26.68 -4.24 -5.78
N ALA A 60 -26.07 -3.36 -5.00
CA ALA A 60 -25.65 -3.64 -3.63
C ALA A 60 -26.83 -3.49 -2.66
N SER A 61 -27.30 -4.60 -2.09
CA SER A 61 -28.35 -4.59 -1.08
C SER A 61 -27.84 -4.13 0.28
N ARG A 62 -28.60 -3.27 0.95
CA ARG A 62 -28.29 -2.77 2.30
C ARG A 62 -29.35 -3.21 3.33
N THR A 63 -30.17 -4.23 3.01
CA THR A 63 -31.25 -4.66 3.88
C THR A 63 -30.74 -5.34 5.14
N ASP A 64 -29.74 -6.20 5.00
CA ASP A 64 -29.09 -6.88 6.11
C ASP A 64 -27.66 -7.31 5.74
N SER A 65 -26.93 -7.86 6.71
CA SER A 65 -25.51 -8.24 6.51
C SER A 65 -25.31 -9.43 5.55
N ALA A 66 -26.28 -10.33 5.44
CA ALA A 66 -26.19 -11.48 4.53
C ALA A 66 -26.43 -11.03 3.08
N ALA A 67 -27.48 -10.23 2.86
CA ALA A 67 -27.77 -9.62 1.57
C ALA A 67 -26.62 -8.72 1.08
N TRP A 68 -26.02 -7.93 1.99
CA TRP A 68 -24.83 -7.13 1.69
C TRP A 68 -23.66 -7.99 1.27
N ARG A 69 -23.32 -9.06 1.99
CA ARG A 69 -22.23 -9.97 1.63
C ARG A 69 -22.42 -10.61 0.26
N ALA A 70 -23.64 -11.05 -0.03
CA ALA A 70 -23.95 -11.68 -1.31
C ALA A 70 -23.86 -10.67 -2.47
N SER A 71 -24.56 -9.55 -2.37
CA SER A 71 -24.62 -8.54 -3.44
C SER A 71 -23.34 -7.76 -3.65
N SER A 72 -22.47 -7.67 -2.64
CA SER A 72 -21.17 -6.99 -2.75
C SER A 72 -20.00 -7.90 -3.17
N ALA A 73 -20.24 -9.16 -3.48
CA ALA A 73 -19.16 -10.11 -3.81
C ALA A 73 -18.37 -9.70 -5.06
N ASN A 74 -19.06 -9.31 -6.14
CA ASN A 74 -18.45 -8.84 -7.38
C ASN A 74 -17.66 -7.53 -7.19
N TYR A 75 -18.12 -6.61 -6.37
CA TYR A 75 -17.40 -5.37 -6.05
C TYR A 75 -16.10 -5.67 -5.30
N ARG A 76 -16.11 -6.62 -4.34
CA ARG A 76 -14.89 -7.06 -3.64
C ARG A 76 -13.90 -7.73 -4.58
N GLU A 77 -14.39 -8.61 -5.46
CA GLU A 77 -13.53 -9.25 -6.46
C GLU A 77 -12.91 -8.24 -7.41
N ARG A 78 -13.71 -7.28 -7.89
CA ARG A 78 -13.21 -6.18 -8.73
C ARG A 78 -12.18 -5.33 -8.02
N MET A 79 -12.43 -4.96 -6.76
CA MET A 79 -11.46 -4.22 -5.95
C MET A 79 -10.16 -4.99 -5.78
N SER A 80 -10.25 -6.28 -5.46
CA SER A 80 -9.08 -7.14 -5.25
C SER A 80 -8.26 -7.33 -6.54
N ARG A 81 -8.92 -7.56 -7.67
CA ARG A 81 -8.27 -7.85 -8.95
C ARG A 81 -7.79 -6.60 -9.67
N ASP A 82 -8.64 -5.57 -9.77
CA ASP A 82 -8.43 -4.43 -10.68
C ASP A 82 -7.74 -3.24 -10.01
N LEU A 83 -7.93 -3.06 -8.69
CA LEU A 83 -7.40 -1.92 -7.94
C LEU A 83 -6.21 -2.29 -7.06
N ILE A 84 -6.30 -3.36 -6.29
CA ILE A 84 -5.22 -3.80 -5.40
C ILE A 84 -4.18 -4.63 -6.17
N GLY A 85 -4.63 -5.45 -7.11
CA GLY A 85 -3.80 -6.44 -7.81
C GLY A 85 -3.73 -7.75 -7.01
N LYS A 86 -4.37 -8.80 -7.53
CA LYS A 86 -4.39 -10.12 -6.91
C LYS A 86 -3.10 -10.88 -7.25
N LEU A 87 -2.23 -11.00 -6.27
CA LEU A 87 -1.04 -11.83 -6.41
C LEU A 87 -1.42 -13.32 -6.47
N PRO A 88 -0.65 -14.13 -7.20
CA PRO A 88 -0.83 -15.58 -7.17
C PRO A 88 -0.55 -16.13 -5.77
N PRO A 89 -1.09 -17.30 -5.41
CA PRO A 89 -0.73 -17.97 -4.16
C PRO A 89 0.78 -18.20 -4.04
N ALA A 90 1.29 -18.20 -2.81
CA ALA A 90 2.68 -18.54 -2.53
C ALA A 90 3.02 -19.91 -3.13
N THR A 91 4.18 -19.99 -3.81
CA THR A 91 4.64 -21.24 -4.46
C THR A 91 5.63 -22.03 -3.62
N LEU A 92 6.16 -21.41 -2.57
CA LEU A 92 7.09 -22.05 -1.62
C LEU A 92 6.44 -22.27 -0.26
N PRO A 93 6.85 -23.29 0.49
CA PRO A 93 6.61 -23.38 1.92
C PRO A 93 7.19 -22.16 2.62
N ALA A 94 6.55 -21.68 3.70
CA ALA A 94 6.97 -20.48 4.41
C ALA A 94 8.42 -20.55 4.94
N ASN A 95 8.95 -21.75 5.25
CA ASN A 95 10.33 -21.96 5.72
C ASN A 95 10.75 -20.87 6.72
N THR A 96 9.97 -20.74 7.77
CA THR A 96 10.06 -19.65 8.74
C THR A 96 11.43 -19.58 9.40
N ARG A 97 12.08 -18.43 9.30
CA ARG A 97 13.32 -18.11 9.97
C ARG A 97 13.10 -16.92 10.88
N SER A 98 13.68 -16.98 12.08
CA SER A 98 13.56 -15.88 13.04
C SER A 98 14.89 -15.63 13.76
N ARG A 99 15.09 -14.41 14.22
CA ARG A 99 16.16 -14.04 15.13
C ARG A 99 15.60 -13.12 16.22
N LEU A 100 16.20 -13.19 17.40
CA LEU A 100 15.86 -12.28 18.48
C LEU A 100 16.07 -10.83 18.04
N TYR A 101 15.07 -10.00 18.26
CA TYR A 101 15.08 -8.57 17.92
C TYR A 101 15.14 -7.69 19.16
N CYS A 102 14.29 -7.94 20.14
CA CYS A 102 14.27 -7.22 21.42
C CYS A 102 13.64 -8.07 22.52
N GLU A 103 13.98 -7.77 23.77
CA GLU A 103 13.31 -8.31 24.94
C GLU A 103 12.87 -7.20 25.88
N THR A 104 11.67 -7.35 26.42
CA THR A 104 11.11 -6.49 27.45
C THR A 104 10.52 -7.32 28.58
N PRO A 105 10.14 -6.73 29.71
CA PRO A 105 9.42 -7.47 30.75
C PRO A 105 8.09 -8.09 30.27
N ASP A 106 7.44 -7.49 29.25
CA ASP A 106 6.08 -7.83 28.83
C ASP A 106 6.04 -8.73 27.59
N TYR A 107 7.03 -8.66 26.70
CA TYR A 107 7.07 -9.41 25.44
C TYR A 107 8.49 -9.66 24.94
N ILE A 108 8.62 -10.62 24.01
CA ILE A 108 9.82 -10.89 23.24
C ILE A 108 9.55 -10.57 21.78
N GLY A 109 10.45 -9.83 21.15
CA GLY A 109 10.39 -9.48 19.73
C GLY A 109 11.32 -10.32 18.88
N TYR A 110 10.84 -10.74 17.71
CA TYR A 110 11.60 -11.49 16.72
C TYR A 110 11.51 -10.81 15.36
N GLU A 111 12.61 -10.68 14.65
CA GLU A 111 12.57 -10.51 13.21
C GLU A 111 12.22 -11.85 12.58
N VAL A 112 11.24 -11.85 11.68
CA VAL A 112 10.75 -13.05 11.01
C VAL A 112 10.88 -12.88 9.51
N ARG A 113 11.33 -13.95 8.84
CA ARG A 113 11.36 -14.06 7.38
C ARG A 113 10.62 -15.32 6.93
N LEU A 114 9.79 -15.17 5.90
CA LEU A 114 8.98 -16.24 5.31
C LEU A 114 9.24 -16.30 3.81
N ASP A 115 9.50 -17.47 3.25
CA ASP A 115 9.63 -17.63 1.82
C ASP A 115 8.23 -17.60 1.17
N VAL A 116 8.11 -16.94 0.03
CA VAL A 116 6.83 -16.80 -0.72
C VAL A 116 6.98 -17.35 -2.13
N TYR A 117 7.91 -16.79 -2.90
CA TYR A 117 8.29 -17.24 -4.23
C TYR A 117 9.82 -17.43 -4.29
N PRO A 118 10.38 -18.03 -5.36
CA PRO A 118 11.82 -18.26 -5.46
C PRO A 118 12.68 -17.01 -5.25
N ASP A 119 12.19 -15.86 -5.63
CA ASP A 119 12.85 -14.55 -5.61
C ASP A 119 12.19 -13.53 -4.66
N VAL A 120 11.11 -13.94 -3.95
CA VAL A 120 10.37 -13.05 -3.04
C VAL A 120 10.19 -13.70 -1.67
N PHE A 121 10.44 -12.95 -0.64
CA PHE A 121 10.14 -13.31 0.75
C PHE A 121 9.35 -12.21 1.46
N ALA A 122 8.56 -12.58 2.43
CA ALA A 122 7.96 -11.68 3.39
C ALA A 122 8.84 -11.57 4.63
N GLN A 123 8.94 -10.39 5.22
CA GLN A 123 9.63 -10.16 6.47
C GLN A 123 8.87 -9.17 7.35
N GLY A 124 9.15 -9.22 8.64
CA GLY A 124 8.54 -8.30 9.59
C GLY A 124 9.03 -8.53 11.01
N ILE A 125 8.44 -7.82 11.95
CA ILE A 125 8.69 -7.95 13.38
C ILE A 125 7.48 -8.60 14.04
N LEU A 126 7.72 -9.72 14.73
CA LEU A 126 6.74 -10.43 15.54
C LEU A 126 7.01 -10.12 17.01
N LEU A 127 6.01 -9.59 17.73
CA LEU A 127 6.08 -9.44 19.18
C LEU A 127 5.18 -10.49 19.83
N VAL A 128 5.76 -11.27 20.73
CA VAL A 128 5.10 -12.35 21.45
C VAL A 128 5.04 -11.99 22.93
N PRO A 129 3.84 -11.79 23.51
CA PRO A 129 3.71 -11.53 24.95
C PRO A 129 4.33 -12.62 25.79
N ARG A 130 5.00 -12.26 26.88
CA ARG A 130 5.52 -13.26 27.81
C ARG A 130 4.40 -14.10 28.41
N GLY A 131 4.67 -15.37 28.69
CA GLY A 131 3.66 -16.35 29.10
C GLY A 131 2.72 -16.78 27.96
N ALA A 132 3.06 -16.44 26.70
CA ALA A 132 2.35 -16.94 25.54
C ALA A 132 2.84 -18.32 25.07
N GLU A 133 3.89 -18.87 25.71
CA GLU A 133 4.41 -20.22 25.47
C GLU A 133 3.38 -21.30 25.86
N GLY A 134 2.26 -20.90 26.38
CA GLY A 134 1.17 -21.75 26.81
C GLY A 134 0.24 -22.16 25.65
N ARG A 135 -0.50 -23.18 25.90
CA ARG A 135 -1.39 -23.93 24.99
C ARG A 135 -2.67 -23.19 24.57
N GLN A 136 -2.88 -21.96 25.01
CA GLN A 136 -4.08 -21.17 24.67
C GLN A 136 -3.81 -20.28 23.46
N PRO A 137 -4.64 -20.35 22.42
CA PRO A 137 -4.56 -19.42 21.29
C PRO A 137 -4.71 -17.97 21.78
N ARG A 138 -3.85 -17.10 21.28
CA ARG A 138 -3.94 -15.66 21.54
C ARG A 138 -4.37 -14.92 20.28
N PRO A 139 -5.13 -13.83 20.41
CA PRO A 139 -5.48 -13.02 19.25
C PRO A 139 -4.21 -12.43 18.62
N VAL A 140 -4.16 -12.46 17.29
CA VAL A 140 -3.06 -11.90 16.49
C VAL A 140 -3.53 -10.63 15.83
N VAL A 141 -2.72 -9.56 15.90
CA VAL A 141 -2.97 -8.29 15.21
C VAL A 141 -1.85 -8.03 14.21
N VAL A 142 -2.21 -7.88 12.94
CA VAL A 142 -1.28 -7.40 11.92
C VAL A 142 -1.21 -5.89 12.01
N CYS A 143 -0.03 -5.38 12.33
CA CYS A 143 0.23 -3.97 12.59
C CYS A 143 0.95 -3.35 11.37
N GLN A 144 0.19 -2.71 10.50
CA GLN A 144 0.67 -2.17 9.24
C GLN A 144 1.18 -0.74 9.41
N HIS A 145 2.38 -0.44 8.94
CA HIS A 145 2.87 0.94 8.80
C HIS A 145 2.34 1.60 7.52
N GLY A 146 2.39 2.92 7.47
CA GLY A 146 2.05 3.71 6.29
C GLY A 146 3.19 3.79 5.27
N LEU A 147 2.98 4.61 4.24
CA LEU A 147 4.01 4.95 3.26
C LEU A 147 5.27 5.49 3.97
N GLU A 148 6.45 5.08 3.48
CA GLU A 148 7.76 5.43 4.07
C GLU A 148 8.02 4.93 5.50
N GLY A 149 7.05 4.25 6.10
CA GLY A 149 7.23 3.64 7.41
C GLY A 149 7.99 2.31 7.35
N ARG A 150 8.43 1.86 8.51
CA ARG A 150 9.13 0.57 8.69
C ARG A 150 8.52 -0.18 9.88
N PRO A 151 8.61 -1.51 9.93
CA PRO A 151 8.12 -2.29 11.07
C PRO A 151 8.64 -1.79 12.41
N ARG A 152 9.93 -1.37 12.48
CA ARG A 152 10.55 -0.84 13.69
C ARG A 152 9.89 0.42 14.24
N ASP A 153 9.28 1.22 13.37
CA ASP A 153 8.67 2.51 13.76
C ASP A 153 7.43 2.32 14.66
N LEU A 154 6.87 1.10 14.66
CA LEU A 154 5.71 0.74 15.48
C LEU A 154 5.97 -0.44 16.44
N ALA A 155 7.03 -1.23 16.21
CA ALA A 155 7.31 -2.46 16.94
C ALA A 155 8.65 -2.46 17.72
N HIS A 156 9.32 -1.32 17.87
CA HIS A 156 10.53 -1.20 18.68
C HIS A 156 10.27 -0.43 19.97
N PRO A 157 10.69 -0.95 21.16
CA PRO A 157 10.37 -0.33 22.44
C PRO A 157 10.97 1.07 22.60
N GLU A 158 12.12 1.35 22.00
CA GLU A 158 12.86 2.61 22.18
C GLU A 158 12.61 3.63 21.05
N VAL A 159 12.10 3.19 19.88
CA VAL A 159 11.86 4.09 18.77
C VAL A 159 10.62 4.95 19.05
N GLN A 160 10.80 6.27 19.08
CA GLN A 160 9.70 7.22 19.13
C GLN A 160 9.30 7.60 17.71
N ASN A 161 8.02 7.49 17.43
CA ASN A 161 7.42 7.92 16.18
C ASN A 161 6.02 8.46 16.47
N ASP A 162 5.83 9.75 16.20
CA ASP A 162 4.59 10.46 16.55
C ASP A 162 3.40 10.02 15.69
N ALA A 163 3.63 9.40 14.53
CA ALA A 163 2.55 8.86 13.71
C ALA A 163 2.01 7.52 14.24
N TYR A 164 2.88 6.69 14.84
CA TYR A 164 2.50 5.32 15.22
C TYR A 164 2.42 5.10 16.73
N HIS A 165 3.06 5.93 17.55
CA HIS A 165 3.04 5.82 19.01
C HIS A 165 3.33 4.41 19.54
N LYS A 166 4.15 3.62 18.85
CA LYS A 166 4.50 2.23 19.19
C LYS A 166 3.27 1.33 19.39
N TYR A 167 2.23 1.47 18.58
CA TYR A 167 0.98 0.78 18.85
C TYR A 167 1.12 -0.76 18.84
N ALA A 168 2.04 -1.34 18.05
CA ALA A 168 2.33 -2.78 18.09
C ALA A 168 2.89 -3.21 19.45
N CYS A 169 3.82 -2.44 20.04
CA CYS A 169 4.32 -2.68 21.39
C CYS A 169 3.20 -2.61 22.43
N ARG A 170 2.38 -1.57 22.37
CA ARG A 170 1.27 -1.37 23.30
C ARG A 170 0.22 -2.47 23.24
N LEU A 171 0.01 -3.07 22.07
CA LEU A 171 -0.86 -4.25 21.91
C LEU A 171 -0.19 -5.50 22.50
N ALA A 172 1.11 -5.67 22.30
CA ALA A 172 1.86 -6.78 22.87
C ALA A 172 1.86 -6.72 24.41
N GLU A 173 2.05 -5.55 25.01
CA GLU A 173 1.91 -5.31 26.47
C GLU A 173 0.53 -5.71 27.00
N ARG A 174 -0.51 -5.64 26.17
CA ARG A 174 -1.89 -6.04 26.51
C ARG A 174 -2.19 -7.51 26.20
N GLY A 175 -1.20 -8.29 25.83
CA GLY A 175 -1.32 -9.73 25.61
C GLY A 175 -1.68 -10.17 24.21
N PHE A 176 -1.71 -9.28 23.23
CA PHE A 176 -1.88 -9.64 21.82
C PHE A 176 -0.56 -10.05 21.19
N VAL A 177 -0.55 -11.08 20.37
CA VAL A 177 0.56 -11.33 19.47
C VAL A 177 0.45 -10.31 18.33
N THR A 178 1.52 -9.57 18.04
CA THR A 178 1.51 -8.59 16.95
C THR A 178 2.52 -8.94 15.87
N PHE A 179 2.15 -8.77 14.61
CA PHE A 179 3.06 -8.91 13.48
C PHE A 179 3.06 -7.63 12.66
N SER A 180 4.22 -7.03 12.52
CA SER A 180 4.45 -5.80 11.76
C SER A 180 5.22 -6.15 10.49
N PRO A 181 4.53 -6.39 9.36
CA PRO A 181 5.19 -6.72 8.10
C PRO A 181 5.90 -5.52 7.50
N GLN A 182 6.96 -5.78 6.71
CA GLN A 182 7.57 -4.80 5.83
C GLN A 182 6.79 -4.73 4.53
N ASN A 183 6.31 -3.57 4.17
CA ASN A 183 5.74 -3.33 2.84
C ASN A 183 6.83 -3.28 1.77
N PRO A 184 6.54 -3.65 0.53
CA PRO A 184 7.34 -3.21 -0.61
C PRO A 184 7.44 -1.69 -0.62
N TYR A 185 8.64 -1.20 -0.93
CA TYR A 185 8.92 0.24 -0.97
C TYR A 185 9.10 0.70 -2.41
#